data_d23ed74f50f9b83c395b360672f41e3f
#
_entry.id   d23ed74f50f9b83c395b360672f41e3f
#
_cell.length_a   1.000
_cell.length_b   1.000
_cell.length_c   1.000
_cell.angle_alpha   90.00
_cell.angle_beta   90.00
_cell.angle_gamma   90.00
#
_symmetry.space_group_name_H-M   'P 1'
#
loop_
_entity.id
_entity.type
_entity.pdbx_description
1 polymer ?
#
loop_
_entity_poly.entity_id
_entity_poly.type
_entity_poly.pdbx_seq_one_letter_code
_entity_poly.pdbx_strand_id
1 'polypeptide(L)'
;MLERVPEMGHHLLSNIPRLESVAQMILFQNKDFDGEGFPMDSVHGEEIPLGARILKILADLVKWEERQLSVAAAFSRMQRAVGHYDPRLLESIISYFSTEGLPSPQDAGQDAALKVNQLQAGDVLKEDVMSTSGTLVIPAKTILSTMLLVKLHNFAELDAIIQPIKIRARI
;
A
#
# COMPACT_ATOMS: atom_id res chain seq x y z
N MET A 1 -18.58 17.99 -2.07
CA MET A 1 -19.05 16.65 -2.55
C MET A 1 -18.20 15.48 -2.02
N LEU A 2 -16.93 15.69 -1.70
CA LEU A 2 -16.03 14.65 -1.12
C LEU A 2 -16.25 14.42 0.41
N GLU A 3 -16.87 15.35 1.11
CA GLU A 3 -17.12 15.28 2.57
C GLU A 3 -18.17 14.22 2.97
N ARG A 4 -19.06 13.85 2.05
CA ARG A 4 -20.09 12.83 2.31
C ARG A 4 -19.57 11.39 2.32
N VAL A 5 -18.42 11.13 1.71
CA VAL A 5 -17.88 9.77 1.62
C VAL A 5 -17.46 9.23 2.98
N PRO A 6 -16.71 9.99 3.82
CA PRO A 6 -16.38 9.55 5.17
C PRO A 6 -17.60 9.32 6.06
N GLU A 7 -18.61 10.21 6.00
CA GLU A 7 -19.85 10.03 6.78
C GLU A 7 -20.63 8.79 6.38
N MET A 8 -20.78 8.56 5.08
CA MET A 8 -21.47 7.36 4.58
C MET A 8 -20.71 6.09 4.97
N GLY A 9 -19.39 6.10 4.83
CA GLY A 9 -18.53 4.98 5.26
C GLY A 9 -18.68 4.70 6.75
N HIS A 10 -18.61 5.72 7.58
CA HIS A 10 -18.85 5.62 9.02
C HIS A 10 -20.23 5.03 9.32
N HIS A 11 -21.29 5.58 8.72
CA HIS A 11 -22.67 5.12 8.95
C HIS A 11 -22.87 3.65 8.57
N LEU A 12 -22.29 3.20 7.47
CA LEU A 12 -22.38 1.82 7.03
C LEU A 12 -21.62 0.86 7.95
N LEU A 13 -20.42 1.25 8.39
CA LEU A 13 -19.54 0.40 9.18
C LEU A 13 -19.92 0.36 10.67
N SER A 14 -20.47 1.46 11.23
CA SER A 14 -20.85 1.52 12.64
C SER A 14 -21.99 0.58 13.01
N ASN A 15 -22.75 0.08 12.02
CA ASN A 15 -23.79 -0.92 12.22
C ASN A 15 -23.27 -2.38 12.19
N ILE A 16 -21.99 -2.57 11.92
CA ILE A 16 -21.38 -3.91 11.85
C ILE A 16 -20.61 -4.16 13.15
N PRO A 17 -20.94 -5.20 13.93
CA PRO A 17 -20.22 -5.51 15.17
C PRO A 17 -18.72 -5.64 14.95
N ARG A 18 -17.92 -5.08 15.85
CA ARG A 18 -16.44 -5.07 15.84
C ARG A 18 -15.80 -4.14 14.79
N LEU A 19 -16.57 -3.38 14.03
CA LEU A 19 -16.04 -2.40 13.07
C LEU A 19 -16.19 -0.94 13.57
N GLU A 20 -16.61 -0.72 14.81
CA GLU A 20 -16.84 0.62 15.36
C GLU A 20 -15.57 1.47 15.30
N SER A 21 -14.40 0.88 15.64
CA SER A 21 -13.11 1.58 15.55
C SER A 21 -12.71 1.89 14.11
N VAL A 22 -13.01 0.98 13.17
CA VAL A 22 -12.76 1.21 11.74
C VAL A 22 -13.67 2.31 11.22
N ALA A 23 -14.94 2.33 11.63
CA ALA A 23 -15.88 3.39 11.28
C ALA A 23 -15.37 4.77 11.73
N GLN A 24 -14.82 4.86 12.95
CA GLN A 24 -14.21 6.10 13.44
C GLN A 24 -12.97 6.50 12.61
N MET A 25 -12.11 5.55 12.23
CA MET A 25 -10.95 5.83 11.37
C MET A 25 -11.40 6.41 10.01
N ILE A 26 -12.45 5.87 9.42
CA ILE A 26 -13.02 6.36 8.15
C ILE A 26 -13.62 7.76 8.31
N LEU A 27 -14.32 8.02 9.41
CA LEU A 27 -14.91 9.34 9.67
C LEU A 27 -13.84 10.43 9.71
N PHE A 28 -12.76 10.18 10.43
CA PHE A 28 -11.68 11.14 10.69
C PHE A 28 -10.54 11.13 9.65
N GLN A 29 -10.64 10.34 8.57
CA GLN A 29 -9.55 10.18 7.60
C GLN A 29 -9.11 11.47 6.89
N ASN A 30 -9.95 12.50 6.88
CA ASN A 30 -9.66 13.81 6.27
C ASN A 30 -9.39 14.91 7.31
N LYS A 31 -9.41 14.56 8.61
CA LYS A 31 -9.15 15.49 9.70
C LYS A 31 -7.67 15.85 9.76
N ASP A 32 -7.37 17.13 9.82
CA ASP A 32 -6.01 17.60 10.03
C ASP A 32 -5.62 17.49 11.52
N PHE A 33 -4.36 17.34 11.79
CA PHE A 33 -3.87 17.08 13.15
C PHE A 33 -4.12 18.25 14.12
N ASP A 34 -4.16 19.48 13.59
CA ASP A 34 -4.52 20.69 14.36
C ASP A 34 -6.02 20.84 14.66
N GLY A 35 -6.84 19.94 14.09
CA GLY A 35 -8.29 19.94 14.29
C GLY A 35 -9.08 20.59 13.15
N GLU A 36 -8.42 21.12 12.15
CA GLU A 36 -9.10 21.59 10.95
C GLU A 36 -9.62 20.41 10.09
N GLY A 37 -10.42 20.70 9.09
CA GLY A 37 -10.97 19.70 8.18
C GLY A 37 -12.19 18.97 8.74
N PHE A 38 -12.54 17.85 8.10
CA PHE A 38 -13.77 17.12 8.39
C PHE A 38 -13.50 15.87 9.26
N PRO A 39 -14.39 15.58 10.25
CA PRO A 39 -15.61 16.27 10.67
C PRO A 39 -15.31 17.60 11.37
N MET A 40 -16.26 18.56 11.28
CA MET A 40 -16.13 19.86 11.93
C MET A 40 -16.52 19.76 13.41
N ASP A 41 -15.61 19.27 14.23
CA ASP A 41 -15.73 19.13 15.67
C ASP A 41 -14.43 19.61 16.36
N SER A 42 -14.36 19.49 17.67
CA SER A 42 -13.19 19.92 18.46
C SER A 42 -12.09 18.88 18.58
N VAL A 43 -12.23 17.71 17.96
CA VAL A 43 -11.25 16.61 18.03
C VAL A 43 -9.98 17.01 17.28
N HIS A 44 -8.82 16.90 17.92
CA HIS A 44 -7.53 17.29 17.36
C HIS A 44 -6.38 16.47 17.96
N GLY A 45 -5.21 16.53 17.35
CA GLY A 45 -4.01 15.90 17.86
C GLY A 45 -4.15 14.38 18.03
N GLU A 46 -3.78 13.88 19.19
CA GLU A 46 -3.80 12.44 19.51
C GLU A 46 -5.23 11.91 19.78
N GLU A 47 -6.22 12.77 19.93
CA GLU A 47 -7.63 12.36 20.03
C GLU A 47 -8.15 11.80 18.68
N ILE A 48 -7.55 12.20 17.56
CA ILE A 48 -7.86 11.64 16.26
C ILE A 48 -7.36 10.17 16.24
N PRO A 49 -8.21 9.21 15.87
CA PRO A 49 -7.81 7.80 15.81
C PRO A 49 -6.50 7.59 15.03
N LEU A 50 -5.58 6.78 15.59
CA LEU A 50 -4.27 6.52 14.98
C LEU A 50 -4.38 6.11 13.50
N GLY A 51 -5.31 5.20 13.18
CA GLY A 51 -5.53 4.75 11.81
C GLY A 51 -6.00 5.88 10.88
N ALA A 52 -6.78 6.84 11.38
CA ALA A 52 -7.19 8.00 10.59
C ALA A 52 -5.99 8.92 10.28
N ARG A 53 -5.12 9.18 11.26
CA ARG A 53 -3.88 9.95 11.08
C ARG A 53 -2.95 9.31 10.06
N ILE A 54 -2.83 7.98 10.07
CA ILE A 54 -2.05 7.23 9.07
C ILE A 54 -2.71 7.32 7.69
N LEU A 55 -4.03 7.08 7.61
CA LEU A 55 -4.79 7.17 6.36
C LEU A 55 -4.67 8.55 5.70
N LYS A 56 -4.71 9.63 6.51
CA LYS A 56 -4.51 11.00 6.02
C LYS A 56 -3.17 11.16 5.30
N ILE A 57 -2.08 10.69 5.91
CA ILE A 57 -0.73 10.78 5.32
C ILE A 57 -0.66 9.97 4.02
N LEU A 58 -1.12 8.73 4.04
CA LEU A 58 -1.02 7.84 2.87
C LEU A 58 -1.92 8.28 1.72
N ALA A 59 -3.15 8.73 2.01
CA ALA A 59 -4.07 9.23 1.00
C ALA A 59 -3.55 10.49 0.31
N ASP A 60 -2.96 11.40 1.07
CA ASP A 60 -2.39 12.61 0.51
C ASP A 60 -1.09 12.31 -0.27
N LEU A 61 -0.28 11.34 0.16
CA LEU A 61 0.87 10.86 -0.61
C LEU A 61 0.43 10.35 -2.00
N VAL A 62 -0.59 9.49 -2.06
CA VAL A 62 -1.15 8.98 -3.33
C VAL A 62 -1.63 10.12 -4.23
N LYS A 63 -2.36 11.11 -3.67
CA LYS A 63 -2.79 12.30 -4.43
C LYS A 63 -1.63 13.09 -5.04
N TRP A 64 -0.49 13.16 -4.34
CA TRP A 64 0.70 13.83 -4.87
C TRP A 64 1.38 13.02 -5.96
N GLU A 65 1.41 11.69 -5.85
CA GLU A 65 1.91 10.80 -6.91
C GLU A 65 1.03 10.88 -8.18
N GLU A 66 -0.29 10.91 -8.05
CA GLU A 66 -1.21 11.15 -9.18
C GLU A 66 -0.92 12.48 -9.90
N ARG A 67 -0.39 13.48 -9.19
CA ARG A 67 0.06 14.76 -9.74
C ARG A 67 1.50 14.74 -10.26
N GLN A 68 2.07 13.57 -10.48
CA GLN A 68 3.42 13.38 -11.02
C GLN A 68 4.54 13.90 -10.10
N LEU A 69 4.29 14.09 -8.80
CA LEU A 69 5.35 14.39 -7.84
C LEU A 69 6.06 13.09 -7.45
N SER A 70 7.39 13.15 -7.33
CA SER A 70 8.13 12.06 -6.70
C SER A 70 7.77 11.95 -5.21
N VAL A 71 7.86 10.76 -4.65
CA VAL A 71 7.59 10.50 -3.22
C VAL A 71 8.39 11.44 -2.31
N ALA A 72 9.68 11.66 -2.61
CA ALA A 72 10.54 12.57 -1.86
C ALA A 72 10.04 14.03 -1.92
N ALA A 73 9.59 14.49 -3.10
CA ALA A 73 9.01 15.81 -3.26
C ALA A 73 7.67 15.94 -2.54
N ALA A 74 6.84 14.89 -2.56
CA ALA A 74 5.58 14.84 -1.82
C ALA A 74 5.84 14.96 -0.31
N PHE A 75 6.73 14.16 0.25
CA PHE A 75 7.10 14.24 1.67
C PHE A 75 7.66 15.61 2.06
N SER A 76 8.54 16.18 1.25
CA SER A 76 9.07 17.53 1.50
C SER A 76 7.97 18.60 1.51
N ARG A 77 6.90 18.41 0.75
CA ARG A 77 5.74 19.30 0.75
C ARG A 77 4.87 19.07 1.99
N MET A 78 4.65 17.81 2.36
CA MET A 78 3.87 17.44 3.54
C MET A 78 4.53 17.95 4.83
N GLN A 79 5.85 17.87 4.96
CA GLN A 79 6.60 18.43 6.11
C GLN A 79 6.43 19.94 6.27
N ARG A 80 6.20 20.68 5.17
CA ARG A 80 5.95 22.13 5.20
C ARG A 80 4.52 22.50 5.54
N ALA A 81 3.58 21.56 5.46
CA ALA A 81 2.19 21.76 5.79
C ALA A 81 1.99 21.59 7.30
N VAL A 82 2.40 22.61 8.06
CA VAL A 82 2.30 22.62 9.53
C VAL A 82 0.85 22.46 9.95
N GLY A 83 0.61 21.60 10.94
CA GLY A 83 -0.73 21.32 11.48
C GLY A 83 -1.52 20.24 10.75
N HIS A 84 -1.24 19.96 9.48
CA HIS A 84 -2.03 18.99 8.71
C HIS A 84 -1.79 17.53 9.12
N TYR A 85 -0.58 17.19 9.50
CA TYR A 85 -0.19 15.80 9.80
C TYR A 85 0.37 15.67 11.21
N ASP A 86 0.19 14.49 11.81
CA ASP A 86 0.92 14.12 13.02
C ASP A 86 2.43 14.09 12.70
N PRO A 87 3.24 14.95 13.33
CA PRO A 87 4.65 15.08 12.97
C PRO A 87 5.47 13.82 13.27
N ARG A 88 5.13 13.10 14.34
CA ARG A 88 5.82 11.86 14.73
C ARG A 88 5.52 10.73 13.75
N LEU A 89 4.26 10.61 13.33
CA LEU A 89 3.87 9.61 12.33
C LEU A 89 4.44 9.92 10.96
N LEU A 90 4.40 11.19 10.55
CA LEU A 90 4.97 11.61 9.27
C LEU A 90 6.47 11.30 9.20
N GLU A 91 7.22 11.64 10.27
CA GLU A 91 8.66 11.34 10.35
C GLU A 91 8.94 9.83 10.31
N SER A 92 8.15 9.03 11.05
CA SER A 92 8.28 7.57 11.05
C SER A 92 8.01 6.97 9.67
N ILE A 93 6.98 7.46 8.97
CA ILE A 93 6.64 7.01 7.62
C ILE A 93 7.76 7.42 6.64
N ILE A 94 8.26 8.65 6.70
CA ILE A 94 9.37 9.11 5.85
C ILE A 94 10.61 8.25 6.09
N SER A 95 10.94 7.96 7.35
CA SER A 95 12.06 7.09 7.71
C SER A 95 11.90 5.69 7.12
N TYR A 96 10.72 5.10 7.25
CA TYR A 96 10.40 3.79 6.66
C TYR A 96 10.62 3.79 5.14
N PHE A 97 10.05 4.77 4.45
CA PHE A 97 10.22 4.90 3.00
C PHE A 97 11.66 5.20 2.57
N SER A 98 12.46 5.83 3.44
CA SER A 98 13.88 6.11 3.16
C SER A 98 14.78 4.90 3.42
N THR A 99 14.43 4.05 4.40
CA THR A 99 15.25 2.90 4.84
C THR A 99 14.92 1.64 4.06
N GLU A 100 13.66 1.40 3.76
CA GLU A 100 13.21 0.23 2.99
C GLU A 100 13.09 0.51 1.49
N GLY A 101 13.45 1.71 1.06
CA GLY A 101 13.40 2.12 -0.35
C GLY A 101 12.07 1.77 -0.99
N LEU A 102 11.16 2.73 -1.16
CA LEU A 102 10.17 2.53 -2.22
C LEU A 102 10.93 2.20 -3.48
N PRO A 103 10.52 1.16 -4.23
CA PRO A 103 11.04 0.98 -5.56
C PRO A 103 10.74 2.24 -6.35
N SER A 104 11.74 3.13 -6.45
CA SER A 104 11.72 4.25 -7.38
C SER A 104 11.41 3.67 -8.77
N PRO A 105 10.66 4.36 -9.64
CA PRO A 105 10.57 3.95 -11.03
C PRO A 105 11.94 3.83 -11.71
N GLN A 106 13.00 4.37 -11.08
CA GLN A 106 14.40 4.28 -11.51
C GLN A 106 15.14 3.11 -10.84
N ASP A 107 14.65 2.57 -9.71
CA ASP A 107 15.07 1.29 -9.16
C ASP A 107 14.32 0.14 -9.84
N ALA A 108 14.26 0.18 -11.15
CA ALA A 108 14.10 -1.00 -11.96
C ALA A 108 15.36 -1.84 -11.76
N GLY A 109 15.50 -2.36 -10.53
CA GLY A 109 16.54 -3.30 -10.16
C GLY A 109 16.59 -4.40 -11.22
N GLN A 110 17.76 -4.84 -11.59
CA GLN A 110 17.99 -5.83 -12.61
C GLN A 110 16.98 -6.97 -12.43
N ASP A 111 16.18 -7.20 -13.45
CA ASP A 111 15.20 -8.27 -13.44
C ASP A 111 15.87 -9.56 -13.05
N ALA A 112 15.44 -10.15 -11.95
CA ALA A 112 15.94 -11.47 -11.56
C ALA A 112 15.08 -12.51 -12.27
N ALA A 113 15.74 -13.38 -12.99
CA ALA A 113 15.12 -14.55 -13.63
C ALA A 113 15.39 -15.77 -12.75
N LEU A 114 14.39 -16.23 -12.01
CA LEU A 114 14.51 -17.30 -11.02
C LEU A 114 13.79 -18.56 -11.43
N LYS A 115 14.27 -19.69 -10.95
CA LYS A 115 13.53 -20.97 -11.02
C LYS A 115 12.44 -21.00 -9.94
N VAL A 116 11.42 -21.83 -10.12
CA VAL A 116 10.30 -21.97 -9.18
C VAL A 116 10.80 -22.21 -7.74
N ASN A 117 11.82 -23.03 -7.55
CA ASN A 117 12.40 -23.36 -6.25
C ASN A 117 13.21 -22.23 -5.60
N GLN A 118 13.46 -21.14 -6.31
CA GLN A 118 14.20 -19.97 -5.82
C GLN A 118 13.25 -18.80 -5.45
N LEU A 119 11.97 -18.92 -5.79
CA LEU A 119 10.95 -17.91 -5.47
C LEU A 119 10.65 -17.89 -3.97
N GLN A 120 10.34 -16.72 -3.44
CA GLN A 120 10.00 -16.52 -2.04
C GLN A 120 8.70 -15.70 -1.90
N ALA A 121 8.08 -15.82 -0.72
CA ALA A 121 6.94 -14.97 -0.39
C ALA A 121 7.39 -13.49 -0.37
N GLY A 122 6.58 -12.64 -1.02
CA GLY A 122 6.90 -11.23 -1.23
C GLY A 122 7.47 -10.91 -2.62
N ASP A 123 7.94 -11.90 -3.40
CA ASP A 123 8.38 -11.66 -4.78
C ASP A 123 7.22 -11.15 -5.65
N VAL A 124 7.50 -10.18 -6.52
CA VAL A 124 6.52 -9.62 -7.44
C VAL A 124 6.80 -10.10 -8.86
N LEU A 125 5.85 -10.78 -9.45
CA LEU A 125 5.97 -11.28 -10.82
C LEU A 125 5.96 -10.13 -11.84
N LYS A 126 6.90 -10.13 -12.78
CA LYS A 126 6.95 -9.17 -13.89
C LYS A 126 6.17 -9.62 -15.11
N GLU A 127 6.11 -10.90 -15.34
CA GLU A 127 5.44 -11.53 -16.48
C GLU A 127 4.44 -12.58 -15.97
N ASP A 128 3.51 -12.94 -16.84
CA ASP A 128 2.59 -14.03 -16.59
C ASP A 128 3.37 -15.35 -16.46
N VAL A 129 3.07 -16.12 -15.43
CA VAL A 129 3.61 -17.47 -15.28
C VAL A 129 2.72 -18.42 -16.07
N MET A 130 3.30 -19.00 -17.11
CA MET A 130 2.62 -19.92 -18.03
C MET A 130 3.14 -21.32 -17.85
N SER A 131 2.28 -22.32 -18.08
CA SER A 131 2.71 -23.70 -18.26
C SER A 131 3.22 -23.94 -19.68
N THR A 132 3.95 -25.03 -19.88
CA THR A 132 4.37 -25.46 -21.21
C THR A 132 3.20 -25.82 -22.11
N SER A 133 2.04 -26.16 -21.55
CA SER A 133 0.78 -26.37 -22.27
C SER A 133 0.08 -25.07 -22.69
N GLY A 134 0.62 -23.90 -22.31
CA GLY A 134 0.05 -22.59 -22.62
C GLY A 134 -1.05 -22.12 -21.66
N THR A 135 -1.20 -22.76 -20.50
CA THR A 135 -2.16 -22.37 -19.48
C THR A 135 -1.57 -21.26 -18.58
N LEU A 136 -2.34 -20.19 -18.35
CA LEU A 136 -1.98 -19.15 -17.39
C LEU A 136 -2.09 -19.70 -15.95
N VAL A 137 -0.97 -19.71 -15.23
CA VAL A 137 -0.87 -20.22 -13.85
C VAL A 137 -1.04 -19.09 -12.84
N ILE A 138 -0.26 -18.01 -13.00
CA ILE A 138 -0.37 -16.78 -12.18
C ILE A 138 -0.11 -15.56 -13.07
N PRO A 139 -0.95 -14.52 -13.01
CA PRO A 139 -0.78 -13.32 -13.80
C PRO A 139 0.40 -12.46 -13.32
N ALA A 140 0.96 -11.66 -14.22
CA ALA A 140 1.94 -10.63 -13.93
C ALA A 140 1.48 -9.68 -12.82
N LYS A 141 2.41 -8.99 -12.17
CA LYS A 141 2.19 -8.05 -11.07
C LYS A 141 1.60 -8.67 -9.79
N THR A 142 1.48 -9.98 -9.72
CA THR A 142 1.05 -10.69 -8.51
C THR A 142 2.20 -10.75 -7.51
N ILE A 143 1.92 -10.42 -6.25
CA ILE A 143 2.83 -10.64 -5.12
C ILE A 143 2.66 -12.08 -4.67
N LEU A 144 3.76 -12.83 -4.65
CA LEU A 144 3.74 -14.24 -4.27
C LEU A 144 3.54 -14.38 -2.75
N SER A 145 2.45 -15.00 -2.36
CA SER A 145 2.23 -15.46 -0.98
C SER A 145 2.76 -16.88 -0.80
N THR A 146 2.93 -17.30 0.46
CA THR A 146 3.31 -18.69 0.78
C THR A 146 2.36 -19.71 0.12
N MET A 147 1.06 -19.40 0.10
CA MET A 147 0.06 -20.26 -0.54
C MET A 147 0.25 -20.35 -2.06
N LEU A 148 0.55 -19.22 -2.72
CA LEU A 148 0.83 -19.21 -4.16
C LEU A 148 2.12 -19.94 -4.51
N LEU A 149 3.14 -19.91 -3.65
CA LEU A 149 4.36 -20.68 -3.82
C LEU A 149 4.08 -22.18 -3.76
N VAL A 150 3.31 -22.66 -2.78
CA VAL A 150 2.90 -24.05 -2.69
C VAL A 150 2.11 -24.46 -3.95
N LYS A 151 1.19 -23.60 -4.41
CA LYS A 151 0.45 -23.84 -5.64
C LYS A 151 1.37 -23.94 -6.87
N LEU A 152 2.37 -23.06 -6.99
CA LEU A 152 3.36 -23.09 -8.06
C LEU A 152 4.20 -24.36 -8.04
N HIS A 153 4.66 -24.80 -6.86
CA HIS A 153 5.42 -26.04 -6.73
C HIS A 153 4.61 -27.25 -7.14
N ASN A 154 3.37 -27.37 -6.62
CA ASN A 154 2.48 -28.48 -6.96
C ASN A 154 2.14 -28.48 -8.47
N PHE A 155 1.97 -27.30 -9.06
CA PHE A 155 1.68 -27.18 -10.49
C PHE A 155 2.91 -27.56 -11.33
N ALA A 156 4.11 -27.18 -10.90
CA ALA A 156 5.35 -27.52 -11.57
C ALA A 156 5.68 -29.03 -11.53
N GLU A 157 5.12 -29.76 -10.57
CA GLU A 157 5.21 -31.23 -10.51
C GLU A 157 4.24 -31.92 -11.48
N LEU A 158 3.11 -31.30 -11.77
CA LEU A 158 2.04 -31.86 -12.61
C LEU A 158 2.15 -31.45 -14.07
N ASP A 159 2.54 -30.22 -14.34
CA ASP A 159 2.76 -29.65 -15.67
C ASP A 159 3.96 -28.71 -15.60
N ALA A 160 4.86 -28.83 -16.59
CA ALA A 160 6.07 -28.02 -16.57
C ALA A 160 5.74 -26.52 -16.72
N ILE A 161 6.23 -25.73 -15.79
CA ILE A 161 6.15 -24.25 -15.86
C ILE A 161 7.30 -23.74 -16.74
N ILE A 162 7.00 -22.77 -17.59
CA ILE A 162 8.02 -22.07 -18.39
C ILE A 162 8.94 -21.31 -17.44
N GLN A 163 10.24 -21.64 -17.47
CA GLN A 163 11.27 -21.04 -16.65
C GLN A 163 12.38 -20.43 -17.53
N PRO A 164 13.10 -19.42 -17.06
CA PRO A 164 13.01 -18.79 -15.73
C PRO A 164 11.82 -17.83 -15.58
N ILE A 165 11.34 -17.66 -14.36
CA ILE A 165 10.27 -16.71 -14.00
C ILE A 165 10.92 -15.37 -13.66
N LYS A 166 10.47 -14.31 -14.33
CA LYS A 166 10.97 -12.96 -14.08
C LYS A 166 10.23 -12.32 -12.91
N ILE A 167 11.00 -11.89 -11.93
CA ILE A 167 10.52 -11.14 -10.77
C ILE A 167 11.18 -9.77 -10.73
N ARG A 168 10.55 -8.82 -10.01
CA ARG A 168 11.22 -7.59 -9.59
C ARG A 168 12.31 -7.97 -8.59
N ALA A 169 13.55 -7.46 -8.79
CA ALA A 169 14.65 -7.77 -7.88
C ALA A 169 14.27 -7.51 -6.42
N ARG A 170 14.70 -8.42 -5.56
CA ARG A 170 14.60 -8.22 -4.10
C ARG A 170 15.58 -7.12 -3.71
N ILE A 171 15.11 -6.18 -2.91
CA ILE A 171 15.92 -5.17 -2.26
C ILE A 171 16.53 -5.79 -1.00
#